data_c7d09059016b237c4e4ba771874c581c
#
_entry.id   c7d09059016b237c4e4ba771874c581c
#
_cell.length_a   1.000
_cell.length_b   1.000
_cell.length_c   1.000
_cell.angle_alpha   90.00
_cell.angle_beta   90.00
_cell.angle_gamma   90.00
#
_symmetry.space_group_name_H-M   'P 1'
#
loop_
_entity.id
_entity.type
_entity.pdbx_description
1 polymer ?
#
loop_
_entity_poly.entity_id
_entity_poly.type
_entity_poly.pdbx_seq_one_letter_code
_entity_poly.pdbx_strand_id
1 'polypeptide(L)'
;LNWRRQYVGIFESEYHGVHFYFVDNEFYFAGESPYNNIYEDVEKFAYFSKAVLASLPYIDFAPDIIHCNDWQTGLIPVFLHTVFGDDNFYAGIKTVFTIHNLQFQGRWRIQEIMDITGLPAHIFNAYELESYGEANYLKGGVVYADYITTVSPTYANEITTVEGGEGLSGLMTARKDRLYGILN
;
A
#
# COMPACT_ATOMS: atom_id res chain seq x y z
N LEU A 1 4.93 -14.24 -2.01
CA LEU A 1 3.66 -14.16 -1.28
C LEU A 1 3.52 -15.42 -0.42
N ASN A 2 2.83 -15.42 0.67
CA ASN A 2 2.59 -16.55 1.56
C ASN A 2 3.38 -17.84 1.17
N TRP A 3 2.71 -18.92 0.73
CA TRP A 3 3.32 -20.16 0.22
C TRP A 3 3.76 -20.08 -1.25
N ARG A 4 3.33 -19.06 -2.00
CA ARG A 4 3.66 -18.88 -3.41
C ARG A 4 5.06 -18.33 -3.56
N ARG A 5 5.94 -19.03 -4.28
CA ARG A 5 7.23 -18.53 -4.72
C ARG A 5 7.06 -17.86 -6.07
N GLN A 6 7.32 -16.56 -6.12
CA GLN A 6 7.23 -15.76 -7.34
C GLN A 6 8.59 -15.18 -7.67
N TYR A 7 8.91 -15.14 -8.94
CA TYR A 7 10.09 -14.44 -9.45
C TYR A 7 9.95 -12.94 -9.20
N VAL A 8 11.06 -12.30 -8.87
CA VAL A 8 11.18 -10.84 -8.79
C VAL A 8 12.43 -10.45 -9.55
N GLY A 9 12.26 -9.84 -10.72
CA GLY A 9 13.34 -9.16 -11.43
C GLY A 9 13.29 -7.68 -11.11
N ILE A 10 14.48 -7.04 -11.08
CA ILE A 10 14.58 -5.59 -10.93
C ILE A 10 15.41 -5.05 -12.08
N PHE A 11 14.80 -4.19 -12.88
CA PHE A 11 15.52 -3.37 -13.86
C PHE A 11 15.77 -1.99 -13.27
N GLU A 12 16.94 -1.44 -13.55
CA GLU A 12 17.33 -0.09 -13.14
C GLU A 12 17.50 0.80 -14.35
N SER A 13 17.10 2.05 -14.22
CA SER A 13 17.36 3.13 -15.16
C SER A 13 17.52 4.45 -14.43
N GLU A 14 18.24 5.39 -15.02
CA GLU A 14 18.35 6.75 -14.53
C GLU A 14 17.81 7.74 -15.57
N TYR A 15 17.01 8.68 -15.12
CA TYR A 15 16.51 9.75 -15.98
C TYR A 15 16.48 11.08 -15.21
N HIS A 16 17.19 12.08 -15.72
CA HIS A 16 17.31 13.41 -15.08
C HIS A 16 17.75 13.38 -13.60
N GLY A 17 18.67 12.47 -13.25
CA GLY A 17 19.16 12.32 -11.86
C GLY A 17 18.20 11.59 -10.92
N VAL A 18 17.14 11.00 -11.46
CA VAL A 18 16.21 10.14 -10.71
C VAL A 18 16.49 8.69 -11.08
N HIS A 19 16.72 7.85 -10.07
CA HIS A 19 16.82 6.41 -10.25
C HIS A 19 15.44 5.78 -10.28
N PHE A 20 15.21 4.97 -11.33
CA PHE A 20 13.98 4.19 -11.52
C PHE A 20 14.28 2.72 -11.34
N TYR A 21 13.51 2.04 -10.50
CA TYR A 21 13.54 0.60 -10.34
C TYR A 21 12.22 0.01 -10.80
N PHE A 22 12.27 -0.91 -11.74
CA PHE A 22 11.09 -1.57 -12.31
C PHE A 22 11.03 -3.00 -11.80
N VAL A 23 9.92 -3.34 -11.13
CA VAL A 23 9.66 -4.71 -10.71
C VAL A 23 9.18 -5.50 -11.92
N ASP A 24 9.96 -6.50 -12.33
CA ASP A 24 9.66 -7.38 -13.46
C ASP A 24 9.07 -8.70 -12.99
N ASN A 25 7.89 -9.01 -13.53
CA ASN A 25 7.27 -10.33 -13.42
C ASN A 25 6.18 -10.46 -14.50
N GLU A 26 6.44 -11.28 -15.52
CA GLU A 26 5.52 -11.46 -16.63
C GLU A 26 4.15 -12.01 -16.20
N PHE A 27 4.10 -12.85 -15.16
CA PHE A 27 2.84 -13.41 -14.69
C PHE A 27 1.86 -12.33 -14.21
N TYR A 28 2.37 -11.27 -13.55
CA TYR A 28 1.52 -10.20 -13.03
C TYR A 28 1.41 -8.99 -13.96
N PHE A 29 2.43 -8.71 -14.80
CA PHE A 29 2.54 -7.43 -15.48
C PHE A 29 2.59 -7.50 -17.02
N ALA A 30 2.50 -8.70 -17.64
CA ALA A 30 2.56 -8.83 -19.10
C ALA A 30 1.27 -8.40 -19.84
N GLY A 31 0.22 -7.97 -19.13
CA GLY A 31 -1.04 -7.55 -19.75
C GLY A 31 -0.95 -6.20 -20.47
N GLU A 32 -1.85 -5.97 -21.43
CA GLU A 32 -1.97 -4.68 -22.14
C GLU A 32 -2.52 -3.56 -21.25
N SER A 33 -3.21 -3.90 -20.16
CA SER A 33 -3.78 -2.98 -19.18
C SER A 33 -3.11 -3.14 -17.81
N PRO A 34 -2.85 -2.05 -17.09
CA PRO A 34 -2.36 -2.12 -15.71
C PRO A 34 -3.39 -2.75 -14.75
N TYR A 35 -4.66 -2.74 -15.12
CA TYR A 35 -5.77 -3.30 -14.34
C TYR A 35 -6.49 -4.40 -15.11
N ASN A 36 -6.84 -5.47 -14.38
CA ASN A 36 -7.67 -6.56 -14.86
C ASN A 36 -9.02 -6.54 -14.12
N ASN A 37 -9.35 -7.62 -13.43
CA ASN A 37 -10.43 -7.65 -12.47
C ASN A 37 -9.87 -7.52 -11.04
N ILE A 38 -10.71 -7.12 -10.10
CA ILE A 38 -10.26 -6.84 -8.73
C ILE A 38 -9.60 -8.06 -8.05
N TYR A 39 -10.03 -9.27 -8.36
CA TYR A 39 -9.45 -10.50 -7.81
C TYR A 39 -7.98 -10.68 -8.22
N GLU A 40 -7.67 -10.47 -9.49
CA GLU A 40 -6.29 -10.53 -10.01
C GLU A 40 -5.47 -9.33 -9.52
N ASP A 41 -6.08 -8.15 -9.47
CA ASP A 41 -5.41 -6.92 -9.07
C ASP A 41 -5.00 -6.93 -7.58
N VAL A 42 -5.82 -7.47 -6.67
CA VAL A 42 -5.43 -7.58 -5.26
C VAL A 42 -4.23 -8.53 -5.06
N GLU A 43 -4.13 -9.63 -5.81
CA GLU A 43 -2.94 -10.48 -5.76
C GLU A 43 -1.72 -9.79 -6.38
N LYS A 44 -1.88 -9.17 -7.54
CA LYS A 44 -0.83 -8.42 -8.24
C LYS A 44 -0.22 -7.32 -7.37
N PHE A 45 -1.05 -6.50 -6.73
CA PHE A 45 -0.57 -5.39 -5.92
C PHE A 45 -0.12 -5.81 -4.52
N ALA A 46 -0.58 -6.95 -3.99
CA ALA A 46 0.04 -7.59 -2.83
C ALA A 46 1.46 -8.07 -3.17
N TYR A 47 1.63 -8.71 -4.34
CA TYR A 47 2.94 -9.09 -4.86
C TYR A 47 3.85 -7.86 -5.01
N PHE A 48 3.39 -6.81 -5.72
CA PHE A 48 4.15 -5.59 -5.93
C PHE A 48 4.62 -4.97 -4.61
N SER A 49 3.71 -4.79 -3.66
CA SER A 49 4.02 -4.20 -2.36
C SER A 49 5.10 -4.98 -1.59
N LYS A 50 5.03 -6.30 -1.62
CA LYS A 50 6.03 -7.16 -0.95
C LYS A 50 7.35 -7.19 -1.71
N ALA A 51 7.30 -7.22 -3.06
CA ALA A 51 8.48 -7.22 -3.92
C ALA A 51 9.31 -5.93 -3.76
N VAL A 52 8.67 -4.77 -3.68
CA VAL A 52 9.33 -3.48 -3.43
C VAL A 52 10.15 -3.55 -2.13
N LEU A 53 9.57 -3.96 -1.02
CA LEU A 53 10.30 -4.07 0.24
C LEU A 53 11.41 -5.12 0.17
N ALA A 54 11.12 -6.31 -0.34
CA ALA A 54 12.09 -7.39 -0.44
C ALA A 54 13.29 -7.06 -1.34
N SER A 55 13.15 -6.16 -2.31
CA SER A 55 14.22 -5.78 -3.23
C SER A 55 15.21 -4.76 -2.66
N LEU A 56 14.82 -3.96 -1.66
CA LEU A 56 15.64 -2.88 -1.12
C LEU A 56 17.07 -3.32 -0.72
N PRO A 57 17.28 -4.44 0.00
CA PRO A 57 18.63 -4.89 0.33
C PRO A 57 19.45 -5.34 -0.90
N TYR A 58 18.80 -5.75 -2.00
CA TYR A 58 19.47 -6.24 -3.21
C TYR A 58 19.86 -5.13 -4.17
N ILE A 59 19.22 -3.97 -4.09
CA ILE A 59 19.57 -2.77 -4.86
C ILE A 59 20.49 -1.82 -4.09
N ASP A 60 20.97 -2.25 -2.93
CA ASP A 60 21.84 -1.47 -2.02
C ASP A 60 21.26 -0.08 -1.69
N PHE A 61 19.96 -0.04 -1.46
CA PHE A 61 19.23 1.19 -1.13
C PHE A 61 18.44 1.05 0.16
N ALA A 62 18.90 1.73 1.21
CA ALA A 62 18.20 1.86 2.49
C ALA A 62 17.50 3.23 2.56
N PRO A 63 16.22 3.35 2.21
CA PRO A 63 15.52 4.62 2.23
C PRO A 63 15.24 5.08 3.66
N ASP A 64 15.26 6.39 3.90
CA ASP A 64 14.72 6.99 5.13
C ASP A 64 13.19 7.03 5.09
N ILE A 65 12.63 7.24 3.89
CA ILE A 65 11.19 7.38 3.67
C ILE A 65 10.75 6.54 2.46
N ILE A 66 9.65 5.81 2.62
CA ILE A 66 8.92 5.18 1.51
C ILE A 66 7.64 5.96 1.28
N HIS A 67 7.48 6.52 0.09
CA HIS A 67 6.28 7.24 -0.31
C HIS A 67 5.38 6.32 -1.14
N CYS A 68 4.24 5.96 -0.58
CA CYS A 68 3.24 5.08 -1.15
C CYS A 68 2.11 5.89 -1.80
N ASN A 69 1.55 5.39 -2.89
CA ASN A 69 0.47 6.06 -3.61
C ASN A 69 -0.69 5.10 -3.85
N ASP A 70 -1.86 5.46 -3.34
CA ASP A 70 -3.13 4.76 -3.49
C ASP A 70 -3.14 3.29 -3.01
N TRP A 71 -4.27 2.61 -3.17
CA TRP A 71 -4.49 1.27 -2.68
C TRP A 71 -3.50 0.22 -3.25
N GLN A 72 -2.96 0.45 -4.45
CA GLN A 72 -2.00 -0.44 -5.10
C GLN A 72 -0.71 -0.61 -4.27
N THR A 73 -0.38 0.39 -3.46
CA THR A 73 0.77 0.37 -2.56
C THR A 73 0.37 0.30 -1.08
N GLY A 74 -0.92 0.15 -0.80
CA GLY A 74 -1.48 0.20 0.55
C GLY A 74 -0.94 -0.87 1.49
N LEU A 75 -0.47 -2.01 0.95
CA LEU A 75 0.15 -3.06 1.76
C LEU A 75 1.63 -2.82 2.08
N ILE A 76 2.31 -1.84 1.48
CA ILE A 76 3.71 -1.55 1.81
C ILE A 76 3.86 -1.18 3.29
N PRO A 77 3.14 -0.20 3.85
CA PRO A 77 3.21 0.09 5.28
C PRO A 77 2.82 -1.09 6.17
N VAL A 78 1.83 -1.89 5.73
CA VAL A 78 1.40 -3.08 6.47
C VAL A 78 2.51 -4.12 6.55
N PHE A 79 3.12 -4.48 5.40
CA PHE A 79 4.22 -5.44 5.36
C PHE A 79 5.45 -4.94 6.12
N LEU A 80 5.76 -3.65 6.02
CA LEU A 80 6.87 -3.04 6.72
C LEU A 80 6.77 -3.26 8.24
N HIS A 81 5.57 -3.11 8.80
CA HIS A 81 5.35 -3.28 10.23
C HIS A 81 5.12 -4.72 10.69
N THR A 82 4.64 -5.61 9.81
CA THR A 82 4.25 -6.97 10.21
C THR A 82 5.24 -8.05 9.78
N VAL A 83 5.74 -7.98 8.55
CA VAL A 83 6.61 -9.02 7.96
C VAL A 83 8.08 -8.64 8.05
N PHE A 84 8.38 -7.36 7.90
CA PHE A 84 9.76 -6.84 7.88
C PHE A 84 10.14 -6.10 9.16
N GLY A 85 9.22 -5.94 10.11
CA GLY A 85 9.40 -5.08 11.30
C GLY A 85 10.50 -5.53 12.25
N ASP A 86 10.83 -6.81 12.28
CA ASP A 86 11.88 -7.38 13.14
C ASP A 86 13.27 -7.38 12.48
N ASP A 87 13.37 -7.01 11.21
CA ASP A 87 14.64 -6.93 10.48
C ASP A 87 15.27 -5.55 10.62
N ASN A 88 16.50 -5.51 11.12
CA ASN A 88 17.25 -4.28 11.35
C ASN A 88 17.45 -3.42 10.10
N PHE A 89 17.43 -4.00 8.89
CA PHE A 89 17.55 -3.25 7.65
C PHE A 89 16.40 -2.24 7.50
N TYR A 90 15.19 -2.63 7.90
CA TYR A 90 13.99 -1.78 7.78
C TYR A 90 13.73 -0.89 9.00
N ALA A 91 14.54 -1.04 10.05
CA ALA A 91 14.38 -0.26 11.28
C ALA A 91 14.55 1.24 11.00
N GLY A 92 13.57 2.02 11.41
CA GLY A 92 13.60 3.49 11.26
C GLY A 92 13.05 4.04 9.95
N ILE A 93 12.77 3.19 8.94
CA ILE A 93 12.11 3.63 7.70
C ILE A 93 10.73 4.20 8.04
N LYS A 94 10.45 5.41 7.54
CA LYS A 94 9.16 6.09 7.67
C LYS A 94 8.34 5.97 6.40
N THR A 95 7.01 6.06 6.55
CA THR A 95 6.11 5.96 5.42
C THR A 95 5.22 7.18 5.28
N VAL A 96 5.07 7.64 4.04
CA VAL A 96 4.06 8.62 3.64
C VAL A 96 3.09 7.93 2.67
N PHE A 97 1.81 8.04 2.92
CA PHE A 97 0.77 7.42 2.09
C PHE A 97 -0.11 8.50 1.45
N THR A 98 -0.05 8.62 0.13
CA THR A 98 -0.85 9.60 -0.62
C THR A 98 -2.12 8.96 -1.16
N ILE A 99 -3.25 9.61 -0.93
CA ILE A 99 -4.56 9.26 -1.47
C ILE A 99 -4.90 10.23 -2.59
N HIS A 100 -4.98 9.73 -3.83
CA HIS A 100 -5.43 10.52 -4.97
C HIS A 100 -6.94 10.43 -5.15
N ASN A 101 -7.52 9.25 -4.93
CA ASN A 101 -8.97 9.05 -4.97
C ASN A 101 -9.40 7.98 -3.96
N LEU A 102 -10.09 8.39 -2.90
CA LEU A 102 -10.53 7.52 -1.81
C LEU A 102 -11.60 6.49 -2.24
N GLN A 103 -12.26 6.69 -3.38
CA GLN A 103 -13.25 5.76 -3.91
C GLN A 103 -12.64 4.39 -4.24
N PHE A 104 -11.37 4.34 -4.68
CA PHE A 104 -10.69 3.11 -5.04
C PHE A 104 -9.88 2.60 -3.85
N GLN A 105 -10.32 1.48 -3.26
CA GLN A 105 -9.80 1.01 -1.98
C GLN A 105 -9.09 -0.35 -2.01
N GLY A 106 -9.23 -1.12 -3.09
CA GLY A 106 -8.65 -2.45 -3.18
C GLY A 106 -9.23 -3.39 -2.12
N ARG A 107 -10.56 -3.62 -2.17
CA ARG A 107 -11.28 -4.49 -1.21
C ARG A 107 -11.51 -5.87 -1.80
N TRP A 108 -11.30 -6.89 -0.97
CA TRP A 108 -11.61 -8.26 -1.30
C TRP A 108 -11.81 -9.12 -0.05
N ARG A 109 -12.27 -10.35 -0.24
CA ARG A 109 -12.58 -11.29 0.84
C ARG A 109 -11.37 -11.54 1.73
N ILE A 110 -11.53 -11.42 3.05
CA ILE A 110 -10.46 -11.53 4.05
C ILE A 110 -9.71 -12.87 3.91
N GLN A 111 -10.43 -13.99 3.79
CA GLN A 111 -9.81 -15.30 3.73
C GLN A 111 -8.87 -15.46 2.53
N GLU A 112 -9.25 -14.92 1.37
CA GLU A 112 -8.44 -14.96 0.16
C GLU A 112 -7.22 -14.05 0.28
N ILE A 113 -7.37 -12.87 0.87
CA ILE A 113 -6.24 -11.97 1.13
C ILE A 113 -5.26 -12.57 2.14
N MET A 114 -5.75 -13.24 3.18
CA MET A 114 -4.89 -13.97 4.12
C MET A 114 -4.08 -15.06 3.39
N ASP A 115 -4.72 -15.83 2.51
CA ASP A 115 -4.05 -16.86 1.71
C ASP A 115 -3.00 -16.26 0.75
N ILE A 116 -3.33 -15.16 0.09
CA ILE A 116 -2.43 -14.47 -0.83
C ILE A 116 -1.21 -13.90 -0.08
N THR A 117 -1.44 -13.15 0.98
CA THR A 117 -0.43 -12.31 1.63
C THR A 117 0.38 -13.04 2.70
N GLY A 118 -0.22 -14.01 3.39
CA GLY A 118 0.31 -14.61 4.61
C GLY A 118 0.30 -13.69 5.82
N LEU A 119 -0.44 -12.58 5.76
CA LEU A 119 -0.60 -11.66 6.89
C LEU A 119 -1.33 -12.35 8.05
N PRO A 120 -0.99 -12.04 9.30
CA PRO A 120 -1.59 -12.69 10.46
C PRO A 120 -3.08 -12.33 10.61
N ALA A 121 -3.88 -13.31 10.98
CA ALA A 121 -5.34 -13.16 11.07
C ALA A 121 -5.79 -12.01 11.99
N HIS A 122 -5.01 -11.70 13.03
CA HIS A 122 -5.40 -10.71 14.02
C HIS A 122 -5.45 -9.28 13.49
N ILE A 123 -4.76 -8.96 12.37
CA ILE A 123 -4.82 -7.61 11.79
C ILE A 123 -6.03 -7.39 10.88
N PHE A 124 -6.81 -8.44 10.58
CA PHE A 124 -8.06 -8.32 9.81
C PHE A 124 -9.23 -8.03 10.76
N ASN A 125 -9.19 -6.89 11.38
CA ASN A 125 -10.19 -6.38 12.31
C ASN A 125 -10.61 -4.96 11.95
N ALA A 126 -11.69 -4.46 12.56
CA ALA A 126 -12.28 -3.16 12.24
C ALA A 126 -11.36 -1.94 12.50
N TYR A 127 -10.31 -2.10 13.31
CA TYR A 127 -9.34 -1.03 13.59
C TYR A 127 -8.18 -1.02 12.59
N GLU A 128 -7.94 -2.11 11.84
CA GLU A 128 -6.78 -2.27 10.95
C GLU A 128 -7.22 -2.54 9.51
N LEU A 129 -7.15 -3.78 9.00
CA LEU A 129 -7.36 -4.08 7.59
C LEU A 129 -8.81 -4.38 7.19
N GLU A 130 -9.69 -4.66 8.12
CA GLU A 130 -11.08 -4.99 7.80
C GLU A 130 -11.92 -3.73 7.59
N SER A 131 -12.79 -3.74 6.57
CA SER A 131 -13.80 -2.73 6.30
C SER A 131 -15.03 -3.37 5.68
N TYR A 132 -16.16 -3.30 6.37
CA TYR A 132 -17.45 -3.86 5.91
C TYR A 132 -17.40 -5.36 5.55
N GLY A 133 -16.65 -6.14 6.31
CA GLY A 133 -16.51 -7.60 6.12
C GLY A 133 -15.47 -8.00 5.08
N GLU A 134 -14.73 -7.06 4.51
CA GLU A 134 -13.67 -7.29 3.52
C GLU A 134 -12.32 -6.76 4.01
N ALA A 135 -11.23 -7.33 3.51
CA ALA A 135 -9.91 -6.71 3.62
C ALA A 135 -9.84 -5.47 2.70
N ASN A 136 -9.19 -4.40 3.18
CA ASN A 136 -9.13 -3.12 2.48
C ASN A 136 -7.68 -2.61 2.48
N TYR A 137 -7.04 -2.59 1.30
CA TYR A 137 -5.63 -2.23 1.15
C TYR A 137 -5.38 -0.74 1.42
N LEU A 138 -6.27 0.13 0.93
CA LEU A 138 -6.15 1.57 1.19
C LEU A 138 -6.27 1.85 2.70
N LYS A 139 -7.24 1.21 3.36
CA LYS A 139 -7.36 1.32 4.82
C LYS A 139 -6.09 0.87 5.53
N GLY A 140 -5.49 -0.25 5.11
CA GLY A 140 -4.21 -0.70 5.63
C GLY A 140 -3.12 0.36 5.49
N GLY A 141 -2.99 0.95 4.31
CA GLY A 141 -2.07 2.05 4.05
C GLY A 141 -2.27 3.23 5.00
N VAL A 142 -3.52 3.67 5.18
CA VAL A 142 -3.87 4.78 6.09
C VAL A 142 -3.58 4.45 7.54
N VAL A 143 -3.89 3.23 7.99
CA VAL A 143 -3.70 2.83 9.40
C VAL A 143 -2.22 2.73 9.76
N TYR A 144 -1.42 2.14 8.88
CA TYR A 144 -0.02 1.79 9.18
C TYR A 144 1.00 2.87 8.76
N ALA A 145 0.64 3.83 7.90
CA ALA A 145 1.56 4.90 7.52
C ALA A 145 1.84 5.89 8.64
N ASP A 146 3.06 6.46 8.67
CA ASP A 146 3.41 7.52 9.62
C ASP A 146 2.65 8.81 9.31
N TYR A 147 2.55 9.18 8.03
CA TYR A 147 1.83 10.36 7.55
C TYR A 147 0.96 10.02 6.34
N ILE A 148 -0.13 10.75 6.20
CA ILE A 148 -1.07 10.63 5.10
C ILE A 148 -1.14 11.96 4.37
N THR A 149 -1.09 11.92 3.05
CA THR A 149 -1.30 13.10 2.22
C THR A 149 -2.43 12.87 1.22
N THR A 150 -2.99 13.96 0.74
CA THR A 150 -3.93 13.95 -0.38
C THR A 150 -3.75 15.19 -1.24
N VAL A 151 -4.44 15.25 -2.37
CA VAL A 151 -4.14 16.14 -3.50
C VAL A 151 -4.57 17.60 -3.33
N SER A 152 -5.26 17.94 -2.23
CA SER A 152 -5.55 19.34 -1.89
C SER A 152 -5.98 19.50 -0.43
N PRO A 153 -5.83 20.71 0.17
CA PRO A 153 -6.39 21.01 1.48
C PRO A 153 -7.92 20.86 1.54
N THR A 154 -8.61 21.17 0.46
CA THR A 154 -10.06 20.98 0.35
C THR A 154 -10.41 19.50 0.43
N TYR A 155 -9.74 18.66 -0.36
CA TYR A 155 -9.98 17.22 -0.36
C TYR A 155 -9.61 16.55 0.97
N ALA A 156 -8.56 17.02 1.65
CA ALA A 156 -8.22 16.56 3.00
C ALA A 156 -9.35 16.79 4.00
N ASN A 157 -10.10 17.87 3.88
CA ASN A 157 -11.28 18.11 4.69
C ASN A 157 -12.49 17.28 4.21
N GLU A 158 -12.70 17.18 2.91
CA GLU A 158 -13.82 16.45 2.30
C GLU A 158 -13.83 14.98 2.71
N ILE A 159 -12.68 14.28 2.64
CA ILE A 159 -12.57 12.85 2.99
C ILE A 159 -12.80 12.56 4.48
N THR A 160 -12.85 13.57 5.34
CA THR A 160 -13.24 13.41 6.76
C THR A 160 -14.76 13.51 6.97
N THR A 161 -15.54 13.90 5.94
CA THR A 161 -17.00 13.96 6.00
C THR A 161 -17.64 12.60 5.66
N VAL A 162 -18.88 12.42 6.05
CA VAL A 162 -19.63 11.17 5.73
C VAL A 162 -19.80 11.01 4.21
N GLU A 163 -20.07 12.10 3.51
CA GLU A 163 -20.31 12.13 2.07
C GLU A 163 -19.03 11.86 1.27
N GLY A 164 -17.92 12.51 1.63
CA GLY A 164 -16.64 12.38 0.89
C GLY A 164 -15.72 11.26 1.40
N GLY A 165 -16.04 10.66 2.54
CA GLY A 165 -15.17 9.68 3.19
C GLY A 165 -15.29 8.25 2.66
N GLU A 166 -16.16 7.96 1.69
CA GLU A 166 -16.30 6.65 1.03
C GLU A 166 -16.34 5.46 2.02
N GLY A 167 -17.05 5.66 3.16
CA GLY A 167 -17.13 4.69 4.25
C GLY A 167 -15.95 4.68 5.23
N LEU A 168 -14.92 5.52 5.01
CA LEU A 168 -13.73 5.63 5.86
C LEU A 168 -13.63 6.97 6.61
N SER A 169 -14.69 7.80 6.62
CA SER A 169 -14.68 9.13 7.26
C SER A 169 -14.26 9.11 8.72
N GLY A 170 -14.69 8.09 9.48
CA GLY A 170 -14.29 7.90 10.87
C GLY A 170 -12.78 7.67 11.02
N LEU A 171 -12.20 6.86 10.14
CA LEU A 171 -10.76 6.62 10.11
C LEU A 171 -9.99 7.91 9.71
N MET A 172 -10.45 8.62 8.66
CA MET A 172 -9.82 9.86 8.23
C MET A 172 -9.88 10.94 9.32
N THR A 173 -10.99 11.01 10.05
CA THR A 173 -11.13 11.91 11.21
C THR A 173 -10.19 11.51 12.34
N ALA A 174 -10.07 10.22 12.65
CA ALA A 174 -9.16 9.71 13.68
C ALA A 174 -7.67 9.94 13.35
N ARG A 175 -7.34 10.06 12.05
CA ARG A 175 -5.98 10.31 11.55
C ARG A 175 -5.74 11.76 11.13
N LYS A 176 -6.63 12.68 11.47
CA LYS A 176 -6.60 14.07 11.01
C LYS A 176 -5.32 14.83 11.41
N ASP A 177 -4.73 14.49 12.52
CA ASP A 177 -3.44 15.05 12.99
C ASP A 177 -2.24 14.66 12.11
N ARG A 178 -2.39 13.63 11.30
CA ARG A 178 -1.39 13.10 10.35
C ARG A 178 -1.81 13.21 8.90
N LEU A 179 -2.94 13.86 8.61
CA LEU A 179 -3.51 14.02 7.27
C LEU A 179 -3.27 15.44 6.74
N TYR A 180 -2.57 15.55 5.60
CA TYR A 180 -2.20 16.81 4.99
C TYR A 180 -2.68 16.88 3.54
N GLY A 181 -3.32 17.99 3.17
CA GLY A 181 -3.66 18.29 1.78
C GLY A 181 -2.52 19.06 1.10
N ILE A 182 -1.93 18.47 0.07
CA ILE A 182 -0.87 19.07 -0.73
C ILE A 182 -1.40 19.28 -2.14
N LEU A 183 -1.34 20.52 -2.63
CA LEU A 183 -1.86 20.84 -3.95
C LEU A 183 -0.98 20.20 -5.04
N ASN A 184 -1.62 19.48 -5.92
CA ASN A 184 -0.99 18.80 -7.06
C ASN A 184 -0.70 19.80 -8.17
#